data_16c9afcca477d93e301f8e561dc5a188
#
_entry.id   16c9afcca477d93e301f8e561dc5a188
#
_cell.length_a   1.000
_cell.length_b   1.000
_cell.length_c   1.000
_cell.angle_alpha   90.00
_cell.angle_beta   90.00
_cell.angle_gamma   90.00
#
_symmetry.space_group_name_H-M   'P 1'
#
loop_
_entity.id
_entity.type
_entity.pdbx_description
1 polymer ?
#
loop_
_entity_poly.entity_id
_entity_poly.type
_entity_poly.pdbx_seq_one_letter_code
_entity_poly.pdbx_strand_id
1 'polypeptide(L)'
;MAVSVEYGNHEELYVLLRTGQADLVLNDQRRVFSDECVNLILTACRSLVEVSAHSPLAQMERISPRELKNFPCIPVASPSQRETEQAYYQQVVGFQGDFLFAENLEEARLMVIGRKGFMSVEGTGARLMMGASITRVPLVRGNEPILRNYCAFWQKKNGNPYVAEFAELLKKQFQDGAQRG
;
A
#
# COMPACT_ATOMS: atom_id res chain seq x y z
N MET A 1 -22.50 -12.95 19.19
CA MET A 1 -21.29 -13.24 18.40
C MET A 1 -20.07 -12.86 19.25
N ALA A 2 -19.11 -13.75 19.40
CA ALA A 2 -17.83 -13.46 20.05
C ALA A 2 -16.78 -13.21 18.95
N VAL A 3 -15.98 -12.16 19.09
CA VAL A 3 -14.91 -11.82 18.16
C VAL A 3 -13.58 -11.93 18.90
N SER A 4 -12.65 -12.72 18.36
CA SER A 4 -11.26 -12.76 18.79
C SER A 4 -10.40 -12.06 17.73
N VAL A 5 -9.38 -11.35 18.16
CA VAL A 5 -8.49 -10.60 17.25
C VAL A 5 -7.07 -11.11 17.42
N GLU A 6 -6.44 -11.48 16.30
CA GLU A 6 -5.05 -11.86 16.23
C GLU A 6 -4.30 -10.88 15.30
N TYR A 7 -3.03 -10.66 15.58
CA TYR A 7 -2.17 -9.78 14.82
C TYR A 7 -1.04 -10.59 14.19
N GLY A 8 -0.67 -10.23 12.97
CA GLY A 8 0.43 -10.86 12.26
C GLY A 8 0.90 -10.01 11.08
N ASN A 9 2.01 -10.40 10.48
CA ASN A 9 2.45 -9.82 9.22
C ASN A 9 1.58 -10.34 8.05
N HIS A 10 1.75 -9.77 6.86
CA HIS A 10 0.94 -10.10 5.68
C HIS A 10 0.90 -11.59 5.37
N GLU A 11 2.05 -12.28 5.42
CA GLU A 11 2.14 -13.71 5.11
C GLU A 11 1.45 -14.56 6.16
N GLU A 12 1.64 -14.24 7.44
CA GLU A 12 0.98 -14.94 8.56
C GLU A 12 -0.53 -14.82 8.46
N LEU A 13 -1.05 -13.62 8.19
CA LEU A 13 -2.48 -13.39 8.02
C LEU A 13 -3.07 -14.18 6.86
N TYR A 14 -2.36 -14.27 5.73
CA TYR A 14 -2.79 -15.10 4.60
C TYR A 14 -2.78 -16.61 4.93
N VAL A 15 -1.81 -17.06 5.72
CA VAL A 15 -1.78 -18.46 6.18
C VAL A 15 -2.98 -18.75 7.08
N LEU A 16 -3.27 -17.90 8.06
CA LEU A 16 -4.42 -18.03 8.96
C LEU A 16 -5.73 -18.10 8.18
N LEU A 17 -5.89 -17.23 7.18
CA LEU A 17 -7.09 -17.24 6.32
C LEU A 17 -7.21 -18.54 5.51
N ARG A 18 -6.12 -18.98 4.88
CA ARG A 18 -6.11 -20.16 4.01
C ARG A 18 -6.34 -21.46 4.79
N THR A 19 -5.84 -21.55 6.02
CA THR A 19 -6.00 -22.71 6.90
C THR A 19 -7.33 -22.71 7.65
N GLY A 20 -8.11 -21.61 7.55
CA GLY A 20 -9.39 -21.48 8.27
C GLY A 20 -9.23 -21.18 9.77
N GLN A 21 -8.03 -20.78 10.20
CA GLN A 21 -7.78 -20.32 11.58
C GLN A 21 -8.28 -18.89 11.80
N ALA A 22 -8.38 -18.08 10.73
CA ALA A 22 -9.08 -16.81 10.73
C ALA A 22 -10.27 -16.86 9.76
N ASP A 23 -11.42 -16.36 10.20
CA ASP A 23 -12.62 -16.21 9.38
C ASP A 23 -12.51 -15.00 8.45
N LEU A 24 -11.86 -13.93 8.90
CA LEU A 24 -11.73 -12.65 8.22
C LEU A 24 -10.33 -12.08 8.48
N VAL A 25 -9.73 -11.51 7.45
CA VAL A 25 -8.46 -10.79 7.56
C VAL A 25 -8.66 -9.34 7.12
N LEU A 26 -8.12 -8.41 7.90
CA LEU A 26 -8.04 -6.99 7.56
C LEU A 26 -6.60 -6.65 7.21
N ASN A 27 -6.38 -6.18 5.98
CA ASN A 27 -5.04 -5.82 5.52
C ASN A 27 -5.09 -4.83 4.35
N ASP A 28 -3.98 -4.17 4.07
CA ASP A 28 -3.85 -3.49 2.80
C ASP A 28 -3.62 -4.51 1.66
N GLN A 29 -4.01 -4.14 0.46
CA GLN A 29 -3.85 -4.99 -0.71
C GLN A 29 -2.37 -5.13 -1.07
N ARG A 30 -1.80 -6.32 -0.84
CA ARG A 30 -0.39 -6.66 -1.13
C ARG A 30 -0.23 -7.54 -2.35
N ARG A 31 -1.32 -8.10 -2.85
CA ARG A 31 -1.36 -9.02 -3.99
C ARG A 31 -2.51 -8.67 -4.91
N VAL A 32 -2.46 -9.18 -6.12
CA VAL A 32 -3.65 -9.24 -6.97
C VAL A 32 -4.75 -10.01 -6.23
N PHE A 33 -5.98 -9.52 -6.31
CA PHE A 33 -7.10 -10.16 -5.64
C PHE A 33 -7.27 -11.62 -6.07
N SER A 34 -7.44 -12.49 -5.08
CA SER A 34 -7.66 -13.91 -5.32
C SER A 34 -9.13 -14.19 -5.63
N ASP A 35 -9.38 -15.02 -6.64
CA ASP A 35 -10.73 -15.48 -6.98
C ASP A 35 -11.33 -16.45 -5.94
N GLU A 36 -10.51 -17.00 -5.06
CA GLU A 36 -10.97 -17.87 -3.95
C GLU A 36 -11.52 -17.11 -2.75
N CYS A 37 -11.22 -15.80 -2.68
CA CYS A 37 -11.63 -14.93 -1.61
C CYS A 37 -12.67 -13.92 -2.07
N VAL A 38 -13.52 -13.50 -1.13
CA VAL A 38 -14.22 -12.22 -1.23
C VAL A 38 -13.23 -11.12 -0.79
N ASN A 39 -13.13 -10.07 -1.59
CA ASN A 39 -12.21 -8.96 -1.38
C ASN A 39 -13.05 -7.68 -1.27
N LEU A 40 -13.34 -7.26 -0.05
CA LEU A 40 -14.12 -6.07 0.21
C LEU A 40 -13.20 -4.88 0.49
N ILE A 41 -13.20 -3.86 -0.38
CA ILE A 41 -12.45 -2.63 -0.13
C ILE A 41 -13.20 -1.82 0.94
N LEU A 42 -12.51 -1.56 2.06
CA LEU A 42 -13.02 -0.79 3.19
C LEU A 42 -12.76 0.70 2.97
N THR A 43 -11.54 1.03 2.60
CA THR A 43 -11.09 2.39 2.28
C THR A 43 -9.89 2.35 1.34
N ALA A 44 -9.52 3.49 0.77
CA ALA A 44 -8.36 3.61 -0.09
C ALA A 44 -7.66 4.95 0.13
N CYS A 45 -6.33 4.93 0.08
CA CYS A 45 -5.48 6.13 0.13
C CYS A 45 -4.81 6.34 -1.23
N ARG A 46 -4.60 7.60 -1.61
CA ARG A 46 -3.83 7.93 -2.82
C ARG A 46 -2.36 7.67 -2.59
N SER A 47 -1.71 7.08 -3.58
CA SER A 47 -0.27 6.89 -3.58
C SER A 47 0.43 8.11 -4.16
N LEU A 48 1.51 8.51 -3.49
CA LEU A 48 2.43 9.54 -3.94
C LEU A 48 3.85 8.97 -3.93
N VAL A 49 4.78 9.68 -4.54
CA VAL A 49 6.20 9.39 -4.43
C VAL A 49 6.93 10.57 -3.78
N GLU A 50 7.78 10.27 -2.79
CA GLU A 50 8.77 11.20 -2.28
C GLU A 50 10.02 11.12 -3.16
N VAL A 51 10.41 12.26 -3.71
CA VAL A 51 11.61 12.41 -4.53
C VAL A 51 12.46 13.57 -3.99
N SER A 52 13.76 13.54 -4.26
CA SER A 52 14.61 14.69 -3.94
C SER A 52 14.10 15.93 -4.65
N ALA A 53 14.04 17.07 -3.95
CA ALA A 53 13.67 18.36 -4.55
C ALA A 53 14.58 18.76 -5.72
N HIS A 54 15.79 18.21 -5.79
CA HIS A 54 16.75 18.41 -6.87
C HIS A 54 16.67 17.37 -7.99
N SER A 55 15.71 16.44 -7.91
CA SER A 55 15.44 15.46 -8.97
C SER A 55 14.61 16.12 -10.07
N PRO A 56 14.80 15.74 -11.35
CA PRO A 56 13.90 16.17 -12.43
C PRO A 56 12.45 15.74 -12.19
N LEU A 57 12.23 14.65 -11.46
CA LEU A 57 10.89 14.17 -11.08
C LEU A 57 10.14 15.17 -10.17
N ALA A 58 10.86 16.00 -9.39
CA ALA A 58 10.26 16.99 -8.50
C ALA A 58 9.53 18.13 -9.24
N GLN A 59 9.82 18.33 -10.52
CA GLN A 59 9.18 19.34 -11.36
C GLN A 59 7.86 18.84 -11.96
N MET A 60 7.59 17.55 -11.87
CA MET A 60 6.39 16.94 -12.46
C MET A 60 5.17 17.19 -11.55
N GLU A 61 4.02 17.49 -12.16
CA GLU A 61 2.74 17.62 -11.44
C GLU A 61 2.18 16.26 -11.02
N ARG A 62 2.50 15.21 -11.76
CA ARG A 62 2.14 13.81 -11.53
C ARG A 62 3.16 12.90 -12.19
N ILE A 63 3.31 11.70 -11.66
CA ILE A 63 4.29 10.70 -12.13
C ILE A 63 3.56 9.38 -12.35
N SER A 64 3.90 8.69 -13.43
CA SER A 64 3.48 7.30 -13.67
C SER A 64 4.60 6.31 -13.32
N PRO A 65 4.29 5.02 -13.07
CA PRO A 65 5.30 3.99 -12.88
C PRO A 65 6.30 3.88 -14.05
N ARG A 66 5.88 4.20 -15.28
CA ARG A 66 6.74 4.21 -16.46
C ARG A 66 7.86 5.24 -16.37
N GLU A 67 7.59 6.41 -15.82
CA GLU A 67 8.57 7.49 -15.66
C GLU A 67 9.58 7.16 -14.55
N LEU A 68 9.21 6.29 -13.61
CA LEU A 68 10.06 5.83 -12.51
C LEU A 68 10.98 4.65 -12.87
N LYS A 69 10.87 4.07 -14.06
CA LYS A 69 11.59 2.84 -14.44
C LYS A 69 13.12 2.89 -14.31
N ASN A 70 13.69 4.08 -14.43
CA ASN A 70 15.15 4.31 -14.35
C ASN A 70 15.60 4.79 -12.96
N PHE A 71 14.70 4.83 -11.99
CA PHE A 71 14.97 5.26 -10.62
C PHE A 71 14.68 4.09 -9.67
N PRO A 72 15.61 3.75 -8.78
CA PRO A 72 15.34 2.73 -7.77
C PRO A 72 14.20 3.12 -6.84
N CYS A 73 13.33 2.16 -6.54
CA CYS A 73 12.34 2.29 -5.46
C CYS A 73 13.00 1.99 -4.12
N ILE A 74 12.69 2.77 -3.09
CA ILE A 74 13.26 2.64 -1.75
C ILE A 74 12.14 2.27 -0.76
N PRO A 75 11.73 0.98 -0.67
CA PRO A 75 10.80 0.55 0.34
C PRO A 75 11.47 0.42 1.71
N VAL A 76 10.70 0.71 2.76
CA VAL A 76 11.10 0.37 4.14
C VAL A 76 10.64 -1.05 4.43
N ALA A 77 11.56 -1.97 4.60
CA ALA A 77 11.24 -3.37 4.87
C ALA A 77 12.36 -4.08 5.62
N SER A 78 11.99 -4.90 6.62
CA SER A 78 12.91 -5.84 7.24
C SER A 78 13.37 -6.89 6.22
N PRO A 79 14.53 -7.53 6.43
CA PRO A 79 15.04 -8.53 5.49
C PRO A 79 14.03 -9.62 5.11
N SER A 80 13.21 -10.07 6.07
CA SER A 80 12.18 -11.10 5.84
C SER A 80 10.98 -10.61 5.02
N GLN A 81 10.77 -9.30 4.91
CA GLN A 81 9.63 -8.69 4.19
C GLN A 81 10.00 -8.18 2.79
N ARG A 82 11.29 -8.12 2.45
CA ARG A 82 11.77 -7.49 1.21
C ARG A 82 11.16 -8.10 -0.05
N GLU A 83 11.08 -9.41 -0.10
CA GLU A 83 10.52 -10.12 -1.26
C GLU A 83 9.03 -9.79 -1.46
N THR A 84 8.25 -9.80 -0.38
CA THR A 84 6.81 -9.47 -0.40
C THR A 84 6.59 -8.01 -0.78
N GLU A 85 7.38 -7.08 -0.23
CA GLU A 85 7.31 -5.66 -0.58
C GLU A 85 7.66 -5.42 -2.05
N GLN A 86 8.73 -6.02 -2.54
CA GLN A 86 9.12 -5.92 -3.94
C GLN A 86 8.02 -6.46 -4.86
N ALA A 87 7.48 -7.64 -4.56
CA ALA A 87 6.39 -8.23 -5.33
C ALA A 87 5.16 -7.31 -5.38
N TYR A 88 4.79 -6.69 -4.27
CA TYR A 88 3.70 -5.72 -4.22
C TYR A 88 3.95 -4.54 -5.18
N TYR A 89 5.10 -3.90 -5.09
CA TYR A 89 5.41 -2.74 -5.93
C TYR A 89 5.52 -3.10 -7.41
N GLN A 90 6.01 -4.28 -7.74
CA GLN A 90 6.10 -4.75 -9.13
C GLN A 90 4.74 -5.17 -9.70
N GLN A 91 3.98 -5.97 -8.98
CA GLN A 91 2.76 -6.61 -9.50
C GLN A 91 1.51 -5.75 -9.34
N VAL A 92 1.39 -5.01 -8.23
CA VAL A 92 0.20 -4.20 -7.94
C VAL A 92 0.39 -2.76 -8.40
N VAL A 93 1.51 -2.13 -8.06
CA VAL A 93 1.79 -0.73 -8.39
C VAL A 93 2.38 -0.59 -9.80
N GLY A 94 3.19 -1.54 -10.25
CA GLY A 94 3.75 -1.58 -11.60
C GLY A 94 5.13 -0.94 -11.73
N PHE A 95 5.91 -0.86 -10.65
CA PHE A 95 7.30 -0.40 -10.70
C PHE A 95 8.19 -1.41 -11.40
N GLN A 96 9.05 -0.94 -12.31
CA GLN A 96 9.91 -1.78 -13.15
C GLN A 96 11.40 -1.61 -12.88
N GLY A 97 11.78 -0.61 -12.07
CA GLY A 97 13.16 -0.32 -11.72
C GLY A 97 13.71 -1.22 -10.60
N ASP A 98 14.95 -0.95 -10.20
CA ASP A 98 15.62 -1.62 -9.10
C ASP A 98 14.99 -1.27 -7.75
N PHE A 99 15.33 -2.06 -6.72
CA PHE A 99 14.90 -1.84 -5.35
C PHE A 99 16.08 -1.69 -4.42
N LEU A 100 16.05 -0.64 -3.59
CA LEU A 100 17.02 -0.36 -2.53
C LEU A 100 16.26 -0.30 -1.21
N PHE A 101 16.44 -1.31 -0.37
CA PHE A 101 15.69 -1.40 0.88
C PHE A 101 16.34 -0.58 1.99
N ALA A 102 15.49 0.16 2.73
CA ALA A 102 15.85 0.83 3.96
C ALA A 102 15.25 0.10 5.18
N GLU A 103 15.90 0.19 6.32
CA GLU A 103 15.44 -0.44 7.56
C GLU A 103 14.37 0.38 8.28
N ASN A 104 14.37 1.70 8.06
CA ASN A 104 13.41 2.62 8.66
C ASN A 104 13.16 3.83 7.73
N LEU A 105 12.14 4.62 8.11
CA LEU A 105 11.71 5.77 7.34
C LEU A 105 12.77 6.87 7.21
N GLU A 106 13.55 7.08 8.27
CA GLU A 106 14.60 8.11 8.30
C GLU A 106 15.71 7.78 7.31
N GLU A 107 16.16 6.52 7.29
CA GLU A 107 17.14 6.03 6.32
C GLU A 107 16.61 6.15 4.89
N ALA A 108 15.37 5.73 4.65
CA ALA A 108 14.74 5.84 3.32
C ALA A 108 14.74 7.30 2.84
N ARG A 109 14.37 8.25 3.70
CA ARG A 109 14.36 9.67 3.36
C ARG A 109 15.76 10.24 3.11
N LEU A 110 16.77 9.82 3.87
CA LEU A 110 18.16 10.21 3.60
C LEU A 110 18.63 9.71 2.23
N MET A 111 18.24 8.48 1.86
CA MET A 111 18.53 7.94 0.53
C MET A 111 17.82 8.74 -0.58
N VAL A 112 16.57 9.15 -0.37
CA VAL A 112 15.81 10.01 -1.30
C VAL A 112 16.49 11.37 -1.44
N ILE A 113 16.85 12.03 -0.35
CA ILE A 113 17.57 13.30 -0.34
C ILE A 113 18.91 13.18 -1.10
N GLY A 114 19.62 12.07 -0.86
CA GLY A 114 20.86 11.71 -1.56
C GLY A 114 20.69 11.30 -3.02
N ARG A 115 19.47 11.42 -3.58
CA ARG A 115 19.12 11.09 -4.98
C ARG A 115 19.40 9.63 -5.38
N LYS A 116 19.34 8.71 -4.41
CA LYS A 116 19.52 7.27 -4.69
C LYS A 116 18.29 6.62 -5.31
N GLY A 117 17.13 7.26 -5.20
CA GLY A 117 15.87 6.75 -5.73
C GLY A 117 14.68 7.56 -5.23
N PHE A 118 13.52 6.91 -5.23
CA PHE A 118 12.26 7.47 -4.74
C PHE A 118 11.61 6.52 -3.72
N MET A 119 10.74 7.06 -2.88
CA MET A 119 9.95 6.27 -1.93
C MET A 119 8.46 6.47 -2.21
N SER A 120 7.68 5.38 -2.21
CA SER A 120 6.22 5.46 -2.28
C SER A 120 5.63 5.74 -0.91
N VAL A 121 4.70 6.69 -0.83
CA VAL A 121 4.01 7.10 0.39
C VAL A 121 2.51 7.28 0.11
N GLU A 122 1.73 7.40 1.17
CA GLU A 122 0.30 7.70 1.09
C GLU A 122 0.06 9.18 1.45
N GLY A 123 -1.01 9.75 0.90
CA GLY A 123 -1.36 11.13 1.21
C GLY A 123 -2.62 11.63 0.53
N THR A 124 -2.84 12.94 0.59
CA THR A 124 -4.05 13.60 0.09
C THR A 124 -4.10 13.75 -1.43
N GLY A 125 -3.02 13.44 -2.13
CA GLY A 125 -2.96 13.42 -3.58
C GLY A 125 -2.58 14.75 -4.25
N ALA A 126 -2.26 15.79 -3.51
CA ALA A 126 -1.70 17.02 -4.07
C ALA A 126 -0.16 16.98 -4.07
N ARG A 127 0.46 17.64 -5.06
CA ARG A 127 1.90 17.89 -5.03
C ARG A 127 2.24 18.75 -3.83
N LEU A 128 3.25 18.37 -3.05
CA LEU A 128 3.61 19.04 -1.81
C LEU A 128 5.12 19.04 -1.61
N MET A 129 5.68 20.21 -1.28
CA MET A 129 7.05 20.30 -0.80
C MET A 129 7.13 19.94 0.68
N MET A 130 7.97 18.94 0.99
CA MET A 130 8.26 18.51 2.36
C MET A 130 9.57 19.12 2.83
N GLY A 131 9.52 20.38 3.25
CA GLY A 131 10.72 21.18 3.51
C GLY A 131 11.49 21.50 2.22
N ALA A 132 12.79 21.76 2.36
CA ALA A 132 13.64 22.17 1.24
C ALA A 132 14.20 21.01 0.39
N SER A 133 14.10 19.76 0.87
CA SER A 133 14.87 18.64 0.32
C SER A 133 14.03 17.56 -0.35
N ILE A 134 12.74 17.49 -0.05
CA ILE A 134 11.83 16.44 -0.56
C ILE A 134 10.59 17.08 -1.18
N THR A 135 10.18 16.54 -2.32
CA THR A 135 8.88 16.84 -2.94
C THR A 135 8.05 15.57 -3.02
N ARG A 136 6.77 15.64 -2.64
CA ARG A 136 5.77 14.61 -2.89
C ARG A 136 5.06 14.90 -4.20
N VAL A 137 5.00 13.89 -5.06
CA VAL A 137 4.35 13.99 -6.36
C VAL A 137 3.30 12.89 -6.47
N PRO A 138 2.06 13.21 -6.91
CA PRO A 138 1.01 12.22 -7.09
C PRO A 138 1.40 11.11 -8.07
N LEU A 139 1.14 9.86 -7.69
CA LEU A 139 1.37 8.68 -8.52
C LEU A 139 0.08 8.32 -9.26
N VAL A 140 0.17 8.22 -10.60
CA VAL A 140 -0.99 7.99 -11.47
C VAL A 140 -0.76 6.87 -12.47
N ARG A 141 -1.86 6.27 -12.93
CA ARG A 141 -1.89 5.37 -14.09
C ARG A 141 -2.81 5.97 -15.13
N GLY A 142 -2.22 6.45 -16.23
CA GLY A 142 -2.93 7.35 -17.14
C GLY A 142 -3.27 8.66 -16.42
N ASN A 143 -4.57 8.98 -16.32
CA ASN A 143 -5.05 10.16 -15.59
C ASN A 143 -5.61 9.83 -14.20
N GLU A 144 -5.70 8.54 -13.85
CA GLU A 144 -6.29 8.09 -12.59
C GLU A 144 -5.24 7.91 -11.49
N PRO A 145 -5.52 8.32 -10.24
CA PRO A 145 -4.61 8.09 -9.13
C PRO A 145 -4.43 6.60 -8.87
N ILE A 146 -3.21 6.19 -8.59
CA ILE A 146 -2.95 4.86 -8.03
C ILE A 146 -3.35 4.89 -6.56
N LEU A 147 -4.17 3.92 -6.17
CA LEU A 147 -4.70 3.80 -4.82
C LEU A 147 -4.04 2.63 -4.10
N ARG A 148 -3.83 2.79 -2.79
CA ARG A 148 -3.57 1.71 -1.87
C ARG A 148 -4.88 1.35 -1.19
N ASN A 149 -5.36 0.15 -1.46
CA ASN A 149 -6.63 -0.33 -0.92
C ASN A 149 -6.40 -1.01 0.43
N TYR A 150 -7.26 -0.71 1.40
CA TYR A 150 -7.38 -1.42 2.66
C TYR A 150 -8.63 -2.27 2.61
N CYS A 151 -8.50 -3.56 2.82
CA CYS A 151 -9.51 -4.54 2.49
C CYS A 151 -9.82 -5.47 3.67
N ALA A 152 -11.04 -6.00 3.66
CA ALA A 152 -11.41 -7.19 4.37
C ALA A 152 -11.42 -8.37 3.38
N PHE A 153 -10.78 -9.49 3.77
CA PHE A 153 -10.70 -10.70 2.97
C PHE A 153 -11.27 -11.88 3.73
N TRP A 154 -12.09 -12.71 3.08
CA TRP A 154 -12.51 -13.99 3.61
C TRP A 154 -12.70 -15.02 2.51
N GLN A 155 -12.59 -16.28 2.85
CA GLN A 155 -12.76 -17.35 1.86
C GLN A 155 -14.21 -17.40 1.38
N LYS A 156 -14.44 -17.51 0.07
CA LYS A 156 -15.80 -17.68 -0.51
C LYS A 156 -16.56 -18.89 0.04
N LYS A 157 -15.82 -19.93 0.41
CA LYS A 157 -16.37 -21.16 1.01
C LYS A 157 -16.66 -21.04 2.52
N ASN A 158 -16.35 -19.90 3.17
CA ASN A 158 -16.67 -19.70 4.57
C ASN A 158 -18.20 -19.64 4.74
N GLY A 159 -18.73 -20.64 5.42
CA GLY A 159 -20.18 -20.77 5.63
C GLY A 159 -20.74 -19.96 6.79
N ASN A 160 -19.89 -19.19 7.49
CA ASN A 160 -20.33 -18.35 8.60
C ASN A 160 -21.01 -17.07 8.09
N PRO A 161 -22.33 -16.92 8.25
CA PRO A 161 -23.08 -15.79 7.70
C PRO A 161 -22.69 -14.44 8.32
N TYR A 162 -22.15 -14.45 9.53
CA TYR A 162 -21.76 -13.23 10.25
C TYR A 162 -20.49 -12.58 9.71
N VAL A 163 -19.67 -13.28 8.92
CA VAL A 163 -18.40 -12.75 8.37
C VAL A 163 -18.68 -11.61 7.40
N ALA A 164 -19.58 -11.82 6.45
CA ALA A 164 -19.95 -10.80 5.48
C ALA A 164 -20.63 -9.59 6.14
N GLU A 165 -21.55 -9.84 7.08
CA GLU A 165 -22.23 -8.80 7.84
C GLU A 165 -21.24 -7.94 8.65
N PHE A 166 -20.31 -8.59 9.34
CA PHE A 166 -19.26 -7.91 10.10
C PHE A 166 -18.34 -7.08 9.18
N ALA A 167 -17.97 -7.60 8.03
CA ALA A 167 -17.15 -6.88 7.06
C ALA A 167 -17.86 -5.61 6.52
N GLU A 168 -19.17 -5.69 6.26
CA GLU A 168 -19.96 -4.52 5.85
C GLU A 168 -20.12 -3.48 6.97
N LEU A 169 -20.23 -3.91 8.23
CA LEU A 169 -20.22 -3.00 9.37
C LEU A 169 -18.88 -2.25 9.49
N LEU A 170 -17.76 -2.97 9.32
CA LEU A 170 -16.43 -2.36 9.29
C LEU A 170 -16.33 -1.33 8.17
N LYS A 171 -16.79 -1.67 6.96
CA LYS A 171 -16.77 -0.74 5.82
C LYS A 171 -17.51 0.57 6.13
N LYS A 172 -18.67 0.49 6.73
CA LYS A 172 -19.43 1.69 7.16
C LYS A 172 -18.64 2.54 8.15
N GLN A 173 -17.98 1.91 9.14
CA GLN A 173 -17.16 2.62 10.12
C GLN A 173 -15.96 3.36 9.47
N PHE A 174 -15.29 2.73 8.50
CA PHE A 174 -14.21 3.39 7.76
C PHE A 174 -14.70 4.56 6.91
N GLN A 175 -15.88 4.44 6.29
CA GLN A 175 -16.47 5.51 5.48
C GLN A 175 -16.93 6.70 6.32
N ASP A 176 -17.56 6.45 7.46
CA ASP A 176 -18.03 7.50 8.39
C ASP A 176 -16.83 8.22 9.04
N GLY A 177 -15.74 7.51 9.33
CA GLY A 177 -14.48 8.08 9.84
C GLY A 177 -13.80 9.00 8.83
N ALA A 178 -13.80 8.64 7.55
CA ALA A 178 -13.20 9.44 6.48
C ALA A 178 -13.94 10.75 6.18
N GLN A 179 -15.21 10.88 6.56
CA GLN A 179 -16.01 12.12 6.38
C GLN A 179 -15.81 13.12 7.53
N ARG A 180 -15.17 12.72 8.62
CA ARG A 180 -14.98 13.56 9.82
C ARG A 180 -13.56 14.14 9.95
N GLY A 181 -12.66 13.85 9.04
CA GLY A 181 -11.28 14.33 8.98
C GLY A 181 -11.05 15.20 7.77
#